data_4d9f9007c52478ee0010968390c1063f
#
_entry.id   4d9f9007c52478ee0010968390c1063f
#
_cell.length_a   1.000
_cell.length_b   1.000
_cell.length_c   1.000
_cell.angle_alpha   90.00
_cell.angle_beta   90.00
_cell.angle_gamma   90.00
#
_symmetry.space_group_name_H-M   'P 1'
#
loop_
_entity.id
_entity.type
_entity.pdbx_description
1 polymer ?
#
loop_
_entity_poly.entity_id
_entity_poly.type
_entity_poly.pdbx_seq_one_letter_code
_entity_poly.pdbx_strand_id
1 'polypeptide(L)'
;APIPVEEQGELVNAYYKRLTSDDESICLEAARAWADWEHGLVKLIPYDPIVWDEAGIRAALTIARMECHFFYHHCFVEDDNYILNRAEAFKGIAMHIVHGRYDVDCLPSAAFELAKAVEGAELIFAQAAGHTAMEPSTIEALVGFSEKCKLYFN
;
A
#
# COMPACT_ATOMS: atom_id res chain seq x y z
N ALA A 1 -4.67 -16.85 -14.06
CA ALA A 1 -4.87 -16.41 -12.68
C ALA A 1 -5.21 -17.64 -11.82
N PRO A 2 -4.70 -17.77 -10.59
CA PRO A 2 -4.97 -18.93 -9.73
C PRO A 2 -6.42 -18.95 -9.20
N ILE A 3 -7.21 -17.89 -9.48
CA ILE A 3 -8.59 -17.77 -9.02
C ILE A 3 -9.53 -18.17 -10.15
N PRO A 4 -10.38 -19.21 -9.95
CA PRO A 4 -11.42 -19.62 -10.89
C PRO A 4 -12.40 -18.49 -11.19
N VAL A 5 -12.99 -18.51 -12.40
CA VAL A 5 -13.88 -17.44 -12.86
C VAL A 5 -15.06 -17.21 -11.93
N GLU A 6 -15.60 -18.28 -11.36
CA GLU A 6 -16.72 -18.26 -10.42
C GLU A 6 -16.39 -17.60 -9.07
N GLU A 7 -15.11 -17.50 -8.71
CA GLU A 7 -14.65 -16.85 -7.47
C GLU A 7 -14.12 -15.43 -7.71
N GLN A 8 -14.00 -14.96 -8.95
CA GLN A 8 -13.40 -13.66 -9.28
C GLN A 8 -14.23 -12.45 -8.82
N GLY A 9 -15.51 -12.64 -8.50
CA GLY A 9 -16.35 -11.59 -7.91
C GLY A 9 -15.97 -11.23 -6.45
N GLU A 10 -15.23 -12.10 -5.76
CA GLU A 10 -14.86 -11.98 -4.35
C GLU A 10 -13.36 -12.29 -4.16
N LEU A 11 -12.49 -11.53 -4.83
CA LEU A 11 -11.06 -11.84 -4.91
C LEU A 11 -10.38 -11.93 -3.55
N VAL A 12 -10.69 -11.03 -2.61
CA VAL A 12 -10.09 -11.06 -1.26
C VAL A 12 -10.42 -12.36 -0.55
N ASN A 13 -11.69 -12.80 -0.60
CA ASN A 13 -12.14 -14.06 0.00
C ASN A 13 -11.45 -15.27 -0.65
N ALA A 14 -11.33 -15.24 -1.99
CA ALA A 14 -10.71 -16.30 -2.77
C ALA A 14 -9.20 -16.45 -2.47
N TYR A 15 -8.48 -15.32 -2.35
CA TYR A 15 -7.08 -15.31 -1.96
C TYR A 15 -6.89 -15.68 -0.49
N TYR A 16 -7.73 -15.16 0.42
CA TYR A 16 -7.64 -15.50 1.84
C TYR A 16 -7.72 -17.01 2.09
N LYS A 17 -8.69 -17.68 1.44
CA LYS A 17 -8.83 -19.15 1.50
C LYS A 17 -7.58 -19.90 1.03
N ARG A 18 -6.91 -19.41 -0.02
CA ARG A 18 -5.72 -20.05 -0.58
C ARG A 18 -4.47 -19.74 0.24
N LEU A 19 -4.27 -18.50 0.63
CA LEU A 19 -3.13 -18.09 1.43
C LEU A 19 -3.12 -18.69 2.84
N THR A 20 -4.27 -19.10 3.35
CA THR A 20 -4.43 -19.76 4.67
C THR A 20 -4.67 -21.28 4.56
N SER A 21 -4.48 -21.87 3.39
CA SER A 21 -4.60 -23.32 3.17
C SER A 21 -3.56 -24.10 4.00
N ASP A 22 -3.93 -25.32 4.41
CA ASP A 22 -2.98 -26.28 4.99
C ASP A 22 -2.01 -26.87 3.95
N ASP A 23 -2.33 -26.74 2.65
CA ASP A 23 -1.46 -27.14 1.55
C ASP A 23 -0.55 -25.98 1.17
N GLU A 24 0.75 -26.13 1.49
CA GLU A 24 1.78 -25.11 1.21
C GLU A 24 1.87 -24.78 -0.28
N SER A 25 1.65 -25.74 -1.17
CA SER A 25 1.75 -25.51 -2.62
C SER A 25 0.67 -24.53 -3.09
N ILE A 26 -0.54 -24.62 -2.56
CA ILE A 26 -1.64 -23.66 -2.84
C ILE A 26 -1.29 -22.28 -2.30
N CYS A 27 -0.70 -22.21 -1.10
CA CYS A 27 -0.28 -20.94 -0.50
C CYS A 27 0.77 -20.22 -1.37
N LEU A 28 1.80 -20.95 -1.81
CA LEU A 28 2.91 -20.38 -2.59
C LEU A 28 2.45 -19.93 -3.99
N GLU A 29 1.55 -20.68 -4.64
CA GLU A 29 0.97 -20.29 -5.92
C GLU A 29 0.15 -18.99 -5.78
N ALA A 30 -0.70 -18.91 -4.76
CA ALA A 30 -1.51 -17.72 -4.49
C ALA A 30 -0.63 -16.51 -4.13
N ALA A 31 0.39 -16.70 -3.30
CA ALA A 31 1.33 -15.66 -2.92
C ALA A 31 2.12 -15.11 -4.10
N ARG A 32 2.56 -15.98 -5.01
CA ARG A 32 3.24 -15.58 -6.23
C ARG A 32 2.34 -14.69 -7.09
N ALA A 33 1.09 -15.10 -7.32
CA ALA A 33 0.18 -14.35 -8.16
C ALA A 33 -0.19 -12.99 -7.52
N TRP A 34 -0.32 -12.94 -6.19
CA TRP A 34 -0.51 -11.70 -5.45
C TRP A 34 0.66 -10.75 -5.64
N ALA A 35 1.89 -11.22 -5.38
CA ALA A 35 3.09 -10.41 -5.48
C ALA A 35 3.43 -9.99 -6.92
N ASP A 36 3.20 -10.84 -7.92
CA ASP A 36 3.37 -10.48 -9.34
C ASP A 36 2.43 -9.33 -9.74
N TRP A 37 1.19 -9.33 -9.22
CA TRP A 37 0.22 -8.26 -9.49
C TRP A 37 0.66 -6.95 -8.83
N GLU A 38 1.01 -6.96 -7.54
CA GLU A 38 1.49 -5.78 -6.82
C GLU A 38 2.75 -5.20 -7.45
N HIS A 39 3.72 -6.08 -7.75
CA HIS A 39 4.96 -5.66 -8.40
C HIS A 39 4.72 -4.87 -9.70
N GLY A 40 3.65 -5.22 -10.44
CA GLY A 40 3.25 -4.50 -11.65
C GLY A 40 2.64 -3.11 -11.41
N LEU A 41 2.18 -2.82 -10.18
CA LEU A 41 1.43 -1.59 -9.86
C LEU A 41 2.23 -0.56 -9.06
N VAL A 42 3.21 -1.01 -8.25
CA VAL A 42 3.86 -0.14 -7.27
C VAL A 42 4.74 0.97 -7.86
N LYS A 43 5.10 0.90 -9.14
CA LYS A 43 5.89 1.93 -9.84
C LYS A 43 5.16 2.52 -11.02
N LEU A 44 5.45 3.80 -11.29
CA LEU A 44 4.99 4.45 -12.53
C LEU A 44 5.57 3.77 -13.79
N ILE A 45 6.85 3.42 -13.76
CA ILE A 45 7.49 2.58 -14.79
C ILE A 45 7.67 1.21 -14.17
N PRO A 46 6.94 0.19 -14.64
CA PRO A 46 7.00 -1.15 -14.06
C PRO A 46 8.42 -1.71 -14.00
N TYR A 47 8.65 -2.54 -13.01
CA TYR A 47 9.87 -3.34 -12.93
C TYR A 47 9.89 -4.45 -13.99
N ASP A 48 11.07 -5.01 -14.25
CA ASP A 48 11.16 -6.29 -14.95
C ASP A 48 10.44 -7.39 -14.17
N PRO A 49 9.87 -8.40 -14.85
CA PRO A 49 9.22 -9.51 -14.17
C PRO A 49 10.12 -10.16 -13.12
N ILE A 50 9.54 -10.54 -11.98
CA ILE A 50 10.29 -11.18 -10.90
C ILE A 50 10.69 -12.60 -11.31
N VAL A 51 11.95 -12.93 -11.10
CA VAL A 51 12.42 -14.30 -11.14
C VAL A 51 12.40 -14.85 -9.72
N TRP A 52 11.41 -15.70 -9.43
CA TRP A 52 11.20 -16.24 -8.10
C TRP A 52 12.20 -17.34 -7.76
N ASP A 53 12.94 -17.15 -6.68
CA ASP A 53 13.63 -18.23 -5.96
C ASP A 53 12.80 -18.66 -4.73
N GLU A 54 13.24 -19.71 -4.05
CA GLU A 54 12.52 -20.26 -2.90
C GLU A 54 12.43 -19.24 -1.75
N ALA A 55 13.46 -18.47 -1.49
CA ALA A 55 13.46 -17.45 -0.43
C ALA A 55 12.52 -16.30 -0.76
N GLY A 56 12.55 -15.82 -2.00
CA GLY A 56 11.68 -14.73 -2.47
C GLY A 56 10.21 -15.09 -2.40
N ILE A 57 9.82 -16.30 -2.82
CA ILE A 57 8.41 -16.71 -2.78
C ILE A 57 7.91 -16.92 -1.34
N ARG A 58 8.77 -17.37 -0.42
CA ARG A 58 8.41 -17.45 1.02
C ARG A 58 8.25 -16.07 1.65
N ALA A 59 9.09 -15.10 1.27
CA ALA A 59 8.92 -13.71 1.69
C ALA A 59 7.61 -13.13 1.14
N ALA A 60 7.30 -13.35 -0.13
CA ALA A 60 6.05 -12.95 -0.75
C ALA A 60 4.82 -13.55 -0.05
N LEU A 61 4.88 -14.83 0.37
CA LEU A 61 3.81 -15.46 1.13
C LEU A 61 3.56 -14.75 2.47
N THR A 62 4.61 -14.32 3.14
CA THR A 62 4.49 -13.60 4.42
C THR A 62 3.75 -12.28 4.23
N ILE A 63 4.13 -11.50 3.21
CA ILE A 63 3.50 -10.21 2.89
C ILE A 63 2.06 -10.42 2.44
N ALA A 64 1.83 -11.28 1.45
CA ALA A 64 0.49 -11.55 0.91
C ALA A 64 -0.51 -12.04 1.97
N ARG A 65 -0.06 -12.89 2.92
CA ARG A 65 -0.90 -13.32 4.05
C ARG A 65 -1.29 -12.16 4.95
N MET A 66 -0.35 -11.29 5.26
CA MET A 66 -0.60 -10.16 6.14
C MET A 66 -1.56 -9.17 5.49
N GLU A 67 -1.30 -8.74 4.27
CA GLU A 67 -2.15 -7.79 3.52
C GLU A 67 -3.56 -8.35 3.30
N CYS A 68 -3.65 -9.57 2.77
CA CYS A 68 -4.93 -10.23 2.53
C CYS A 68 -5.73 -10.43 3.83
N HIS A 69 -5.07 -10.70 4.95
CA HIS A 69 -5.71 -10.80 6.27
C HIS A 69 -6.33 -9.45 6.68
N PHE A 70 -5.58 -8.35 6.51
CA PHE A 70 -6.13 -7.02 6.81
C PHE A 70 -7.30 -6.68 5.89
N PHE A 71 -7.22 -6.94 4.60
CA PHE A 71 -8.31 -6.68 3.66
C PHE A 71 -9.55 -7.53 3.96
N TYR A 72 -9.35 -8.83 4.25
CA TYR A 72 -10.44 -9.74 4.61
C TYR A 72 -11.20 -9.29 5.87
N HIS A 73 -10.50 -8.69 6.82
CA HIS A 73 -11.07 -8.16 8.06
C HIS A 73 -11.37 -6.65 8.01
N HIS A 74 -11.49 -6.04 6.82
CA HIS A 74 -11.77 -4.61 6.62
C HIS A 74 -10.83 -3.71 7.43
N CYS A 75 -9.53 -4.06 7.47
CA CYS A 75 -8.50 -3.36 8.24
C CYS A 75 -8.82 -3.21 9.74
N PHE A 76 -9.75 -3.99 10.27
CA PHE A 76 -10.24 -3.93 11.65
C PHE A 76 -10.81 -2.56 12.05
N VAL A 77 -11.29 -1.79 11.08
CA VAL A 77 -11.92 -0.49 11.31
C VAL A 77 -13.44 -0.57 11.13
N GLU A 78 -14.16 0.37 11.73
CA GLU A 78 -15.63 0.38 11.77
C GLU A 78 -16.25 0.85 10.45
N ASP A 79 -15.54 1.71 9.72
CA ASP A 79 -15.97 2.31 8.46
C ASP A 79 -14.79 2.71 7.57
N ASP A 80 -15.04 2.86 6.27
CA ASP A 80 -14.00 3.18 5.27
C ASP A 80 -13.36 4.56 5.46
N ASN A 81 -14.04 5.48 6.15
CA ASN A 81 -13.56 6.81 6.46
C ASN A 81 -13.03 6.94 7.90
N TYR A 82 -12.71 5.83 8.54
CA TYR A 82 -12.31 5.77 9.94
C TYR A 82 -11.28 6.82 10.34
N ILE A 83 -10.23 6.99 9.54
CA ILE A 83 -9.16 7.98 9.77
C ILE A 83 -9.68 9.40 9.53
N LEU A 84 -10.38 9.64 8.42
CA LEU A 84 -10.92 10.95 8.07
C LEU A 84 -11.93 11.45 9.11
N ASN A 85 -12.81 10.57 9.58
CA ASN A 85 -13.80 10.89 10.60
C ASN A 85 -13.16 11.22 11.97
N ARG A 86 -11.86 10.91 12.13
CA ARG A 86 -11.07 11.16 13.35
C ARG A 86 -9.92 12.13 13.12
N ALA A 87 -9.95 12.93 12.06
CA ALA A 87 -8.88 13.87 11.71
C ALA A 87 -8.53 14.85 12.84
N GLU A 88 -9.50 15.21 13.68
CA GLU A 88 -9.29 16.05 14.87
C GLU A 88 -8.29 15.44 15.88
N ALA A 89 -8.09 14.12 15.87
CA ALA A 89 -7.10 13.47 16.72
C ALA A 89 -5.64 13.86 16.37
N PHE A 90 -5.42 14.37 15.15
CA PHE A 90 -4.11 14.86 14.70
C PHE A 90 -3.87 16.34 15.02
N LYS A 91 -4.80 17.03 15.68
CA LYS A 91 -4.65 18.44 16.02
C LYS A 91 -3.39 18.71 16.84
N GLY A 92 -2.59 19.65 16.38
CA GLY A 92 -1.32 20.00 17.03
C GLY A 92 -0.15 19.08 16.71
N ILE A 93 -0.35 18.08 15.85
CA ILE A 93 0.71 17.21 15.33
C ILE A 93 1.13 17.73 13.95
N ALA A 94 2.42 18.03 13.77
CA ALA A 94 2.95 18.37 12.44
C ALA A 94 2.82 17.17 11.51
N MET A 95 2.03 17.33 10.44
CA MET A 95 1.78 16.26 9.47
C MET A 95 2.34 16.64 8.11
N HIS A 96 3.21 15.79 7.58
CA HIS A 96 3.76 15.92 6.23
C HIS A 96 3.43 14.66 5.44
N ILE A 97 2.78 14.83 4.30
CA ILE A 97 2.31 13.75 3.44
C ILE A 97 3.03 13.86 2.10
N VAL A 98 3.62 12.77 1.65
CA VAL A 98 4.12 12.62 0.27
C VAL A 98 3.35 11.49 -0.38
N HIS A 99 2.82 11.72 -1.57
CA HIS A 99 2.04 10.74 -2.30
C HIS A 99 2.39 10.77 -3.78
N GLY A 100 2.55 9.59 -4.40
CA GLY A 100 2.80 9.52 -5.83
C GLY A 100 1.60 10.00 -6.64
N ARG A 101 1.85 10.88 -7.63
CA ARG A 101 0.76 11.46 -8.43
C ARG A 101 0.01 10.43 -9.26
N TYR A 102 0.68 9.36 -9.64
CA TYR A 102 0.16 8.29 -10.51
C TYR A 102 0.00 6.97 -9.76
N ASP A 103 -0.15 7.04 -8.44
CA ASP A 103 -0.43 5.89 -7.61
C ASP A 103 -1.82 5.31 -7.98
N VAL A 104 -1.83 4.08 -8.47
CA VAL A 104 -3.05 3.35 -8.86
C VAL A 104 -3.42 2.27 -7.85
N ASP A 105 -2.56 2.06 -6.86
CA ASP A 105 -2.77 1.13 -5.76
C ASP A 105 -3.52 1.83 -4.61
N CYS A 106 -2.90 2.89 -4.05
CA CYS A 106 -3.56 3.77 -3.10
C CYS A 106 -3.87 5.11 -3.77
N LEU A 107 -5.16 5.41 -3.98
CA LEU A 107 -5.55 6.58 -4.76
C LEU A 107 -5.08 7.91 -4.15
N PRO A 108 -4.50 8.82 -4.94
CA PRO A 108 -4.05 10.15 -4.50
C PRO A 108 -5.14 11.00 -3.85
N SER A 109 -6.41 10.72 -4.17
CA SER A 109 -7.57 11.38 -3.55
C SER A 109 -7.63 11.16 -2.04
N ALA A 110 -7.26 9.98 -1.54
CA ALA A 110 -7.24 9.69 -0.11
C ALA A 110 -6.23 10.58 0.64
N ALA A 111 -5.02 10.75 0.09
CA ALA A 111 -4.01 11.65 0.64
C ALA A 111 -4.47 13.11 0.62
N PHE A 112 -5.16 13.53 -0.44
CA PHE A 112 -5.71 14.88 -0.57
C PHE A 112 -6.80 15.16 0.48
N GLU A 113 -7.75 14.25 0.65
CA GLU A 113 -8.82 14.42 1.63
C GLU A 113 -8.27 14.41 3.07
N LEU A 114 -7.27 13.59 3.36
CA LEU A 114 -6.59 13.60 4.67
C LEU A 114 -5.90 14.93 4.92
N ALA A 115 -5.12 15.43 3.96
CA ALA A 115 -4.43 16.71 4.09
C ALA A 115 -5.40 17.88 4.28
N LYS A 116 -6.57 17.82 3.64
CA LYS A 116 -7.63 18.84 3.79
C LYS A 116 -8.33 18.75 5.15
N ALA A 117 -8.46 17.54 5.70
CA ALA A 117 -9.16 17.32 6.97
C ALA A 117 -8.27 17.67 8.19
N VAL A 118 -6.95 17.59 8.08
CA VAL A 118 -6.02 17.85 9.19
C VAL A 118 -5.48 19.27 9.10
N GLU A 119 -5.77 20.10 10.10
CA GLU A 119 -5.30 21.48 10.17
C GLU A 119 -3.77 21.54 10.18
N GLY A 120 -3.18 22.30 9.24
CA GLY A 120 -1.73 22.47 9.12
C GLY A 120 -1.00 21.33 8.44
N ALA A 121 -1.68 20.33 7.93
CA ALA A 121 -1.06 19.28 7.13
C ALA A 121 -0.48 19.83 5.82
N GLU A 122 0.70 19.37 5.47
CA GLU A 122 1.36 19.70 4.20
C GLU A 122 1.37 18.46 3.29
N LEU A 123 0.91 18.62 2.05
CA LEU A 123 0.87 17.54 1.06
C LEU A 123 1.73 17.89 -0.15
N ILE A 124 2.61 16.97 -0.53
CA ILE A 124 3.34 17.00 -1.80
C ILE A 124 2.92 15.81 -2.64
N PHE A 125 2.41 16.07 -3.85
CA PHE A 125 2.27 15.05 -4.87
C PHE A 125 3.60 14.91 -5.63
N ALA A 126 4.31 13.81 -5.37
CA ALA A 126 5.53 13.47 -6.07
C ALA A 126 5.21 13.25 -7.57
N GLN A 127 5.77 14.15 -8.41
CA GLN A 127 5.55 14.06 -9.86
C GLN A 127 6.34 12.89 -10.44
N ALA A 128 5.80 12.23 -11.46
CA ALA A 128 6.40 11.05 -12.08
C ALA A 128 6.68 9.91 -11.07
N ALA A 129 5.75 9.67 -10.14
CA ALA A 129 5.81 8.60 -9.14
C ALA A 129 4.48 7.86 -9.00
N GLY A 130 4.56 6.55 -8.77
CA GLY A 130 3.47 5.66 -8.39
C GLY A 130 3.40 5.44 -6.87
N HIS A 131 3.14 4.20 -6.46
CA HIS A 131 2.93 3.83 -5.05
C HIS A 131 4.22 3.81 -4.23
N THR A 132 5.31 3.29 -4.80
CA THR A 132 6.53 3.08 -4.02
C THR A 132 7.19 4.36 -3.56
N ALA A 133 7.65 4.38 -2.30
CA ALA A 133 8.48 5.47 -1.77
C ALA A 133 9.88 5.55 -2.41
N MET A 134 10.26 4.56 -3.23
CA MET A 134 11.61 4.46 -3.79
C MET A 134 11.79 5.15 -5.15
N GLU A 135 10.77 5.84 -5.66
CA GLU A 135 10.91 6.65 -6.87
C GLU A 135 11.59 8.01 -6.56
N PRO A 136 12.43 8.51 -7.47
CA PRO A 136 13.29 9.69 -7.19
C PRO A 136 12.55 10.90 -6.64
N SER A 137 11.41 11.26 -7.23
CA SER A 137 10.61 12.42 -6.79
C SER A 137 9.95 12.21 -5.42
N THR A 138 9.63 10.97 -5.07
CA THR A 138 9.10 10.61 -3.74
C THR A 138 10.21 10.72 -2.70
N ILE A 139 11.39 10.15 -3.00
CA ILE A 139 12.57 10.24 -2.12
C ILE A 139 12.94 11.71 -1.88
N GLU A 140 13.01 12.53 -2.93
CA GLU A 140 13.34 13.95 -2.82
C GLU A 140 12.37 14.68 -1.88
N ALA A 141 11.07 14.48 -2.06
CA ALA A 141 10.05 15.09 -1.22
C ALA A 141 10.10 14.61 0.24
N LEU A 142 10.30 13.31 0.48
CA LEU A 142 10.43 12.75 1.83
C LEU A 142 11.68 13.27 2.55
N VAL A 143 12.82 13.35 1.85
CA VAL A 143 14.05 13.93 2.40
C VAL A 143 13.84 15.42 2.72
N GLY A 144 13.20 16.17 1.80
CA GLY A 144 12.86 17.58 2.03
C GLY A 144 12.01 17.78 3.28
N PHE A 145 10.99 16.99 3.51
CA PHE A 145 10.20 17.04 4.75
C PHE A 145 11.01 16.62 5.99
N SER A 146 11.87 15.61 5.87
CA SER A 146 12.74 15.20 6.97
C SER A 146 13.70 16.30 7.40
N GLU A 147 14.29 17.03 6.44
CA GLU A 147 15.14 18.20 6.74
C GLU A 147 14.34 19.33 7.41
N LYS A 148 13.11 19.57 6.95
CA LYS A 148 12.22 20.56 7.55
C LYS A 148 11.88 20.21 9.01
N CYS A 149 11.64 18.93 9.31
CA CYS A 149 11.36 18.48 10.67
C CYS A 149 12.48 18.79 11.66
N LYS A 150 13.73 18.88 11.24
CA LYS A 150 14.84 19.26 12.12
C LYS A 150 14.63 20.63 12.77
N LEU A 151 13.91 21.54 12.09
CA LEU A 151 13.63 22.87 12.60
C LEU A 151 12.68 22.87 13.82
N TYR A 152 11.93 21.79 14.04
CA TYR A 152 11.04 21.67 15.19
C TYR A 152 11.78 21.30 16.49
N PHE A 153 13.03 20.86 16.39
CA PHE A 153 13.84 20.38 17.53
C PHE A 153 15.02 21.29 17.86
N ASN A 154 15.15 22.43 17.15
CA ASN A 154 16.12 23.50 17.43
C ASN A 154 15.41 24.71 18.00
#